data_9c96f26294732eaa50df4ce37c266a75
#
_entry.id   9c96f26294732eaa50df4ce37c266a75
#
_cell.length_a   1.000
_cell.length_b   1.000
_cell.length_c   1.000
_cell.angle_alpha   90.00
_cell.angle_beta   90.00
_cell.angle_gamma   90.00
#
_symmetry.space_group_name_H-M   'P 1'
#
loop_
_entity.id
_entity.type
_entity.pdbx_description
1 polymer ?
#
loop_
_entity_poly.entity_id
_entity_poly.type
_entity_poly.pdbx_seq_one_letter_code
_entity_poly.pdbx_strand_id
1 'polypeptide(L)'
;MAQKLFLTVISFAGFLLASFTSLANEGVDAVIEKVRSPSYDCPSQSLLPELEDALALESISKQQHFALTVAKGQFLICRGKYEEAESLLLKAIMQNDIDRGSYAFASAIYQIGFSYDARENPARCKYYQQAQALSSPERHSDIYTSSSLGLINYCSDSTEPGIRLGKMFGVLKRYSDNGSPGELAHIHNAIGLLYGSLEQHALAAEQYLKAHEMGLQVYKGSNKVSIIISAIVSLISSGQTERAYQSILELGTLNSEIDTPLTNFLYQYALSIYHRKTKDYSSLAYILPDLEKATANISSSLGEMLVAWHKAELCLHENDLNCIEEYLAEVESTNTAAIPRVFQSNLDYLSFNVAMYMALDNMERAKAALELYSKEVTKRRELTQDSALIIGAANLYTRIYDLESAIEQAEQRRKNTLYTAVIIFLLLGSITGYVLRRKHLARKAIDPVTQLLNANSAIARINKLDAPKKGRAIAIAIFDISNLRDITRKMGSTQSDKVLRQIAQTLQNVTRGNDILGRFGTEQFILCLHNIEERSARQFFDRVQNALDNTFESEASTDHIVVESQMSVFIANEKITGLNDILDDIAMSIDMGNRTDNR
;
A
#
# COMPACT_ATOMS: atom_id res chain seq x y z
N MET A 1 -14.65 -55.87 -18.89
CA MET A 1 -14.50 -55.43 -17.50
C MET A 1 -13.09 -55.00 -17.12
N ALA A 2 -12.04 -55.66 -17.62
CA ALA A 2 -10.63 -55.34 -17.31
C ALA A 2 -10.16 -53.93 -17.80
N GLN A 3 -10.66 -53.43 -18.95
CA GLN A 3 -10.23 -52.14 -19.49
C GLN A 3 -10.80 -50.91 -18.69
N LYS A 4 -11.96 -51.04 -18.05
CA LYS A 4 -12.51 -49.98 -17.17
C LYS A 4 -11.80 -49.90 -15.80
N LEU A 5 -11.27 -51.04 -15.31
CA LEU A 5 -10.52 -51.07 -14.04
C LEU A 5 -9.14 -50.44 -14.22
N PHE A 6 -8.50 -50.58 -15.39
CA PHE A 6 -7.18 -50.01 -15.67
C PHE A 6 -7.20 -48.48 -15.81
N LEU A 7 -8.25 -47.93 -16.40
CA LEU A 7 -8.44 -46.47 -16.52
C LEU A 7 -8.76 -45.81 -15.17
N THR A 8 -9.46 -46.50 -14.27
CA THR A 8 -9.78 -45.98 -12.93
C THR A 8 -8.55 -45.96 -12.00
N VAL A 9 -7.66 -46.95 -12.12
CA VAL A 9 -6.43 -47.02 -11.33
C VAL A 9 -5.42 -45.97 -11.77
N ILE A 10 -5.30 -45.70 -13.08
CA ILE A 10 -4.43 -44.63 -13.61
C ILE A 10 -4.96 -43.23 -13.22
N SER A 11 -6.30 -43.03 -13.22
CA SER A 11 -6.89 -41.77 -12.77
C SER A 11 -6.72 -41.52 -11.27
N PHE A 12 -6.77 -42.57 -10.44
CA PHE A 12 -6.59 -42.46 -8.99
C PHE A 12 -5.12 -42.27 -8.61
N ALA A 13 -4.18 -42.91 -9.32
CA ALA A 13 -2.73 -42.72 -9.14
C ALA A 13 -2.30 -41.30 -9.57
N GLY A 14 -2.88 -40.75 -10.67
CA GLY A 14 -2.63 -39.37 -11.09
C GLY A 14 -3.16 -38.33 -10.10
N PHE A 15 -4.30 -38.60 -9.44
CA PHE A 15 -4.87 -37.70 -8.40
C PHE A 15 -4.06 -37.73 -7.10
N LEU A 16 -3.54 -38.89 -6.70
CA LEU A 16 -2.66 -39.02 -5.53
C LEU A 16 -1.31 -38.34 -5.75
N LEU A 17 -0.69 -38.49 -6.93
CA LEU A 17 0.57 -37.82 -7.25
C LEU A 17 0.40 -36.28 -7.31
N ALA A 18 -0.70 -35.78 -7.88
CA ALA A 18 -0.99 -34.35 -7.91
C ALA A 18 -1.25 -33.77 -6.50
N SER A 19 -1.86 -34.55 -5.60
CA SER A 19 -2.09 -34.14 -4.21
C SER A 19 -0.79 -34.13 -3.38
N PHE A 20 0.13 -35.05 -3.60
CA PHE A 20 1.43 -35.07 -2.93
C PHE A 20 2.35 -33.95 -3.39
N THR A 21 2.33 -33.58 -4.67
CA THR A 21 3.11 -32.43 -5.18
C THR A 21 2.57 -31.09 -4.69
N SER A 22 1.26 -30.96 -4.50
CA SER A 22 0.63 -29.76 -3.91
C SER A 22 1.01 -29.58 -2.45
N LEU A 23 0.97 -30.65 -1.63
CA LEU A 23 1.36 -30.62 -0.22
C LEU A 23 2.86 -30.38 -0.02
N ALA A 24 3.71 -30.91 -0.90
CA ALA A 24 5.16 -30.68 -0.87
C ALA A 24 5.49 -29.22 -1.25
N ASN A 25 4.79 -28.64 -2.21
CA ASN A 25 4.95 -27.23 -2.61
C ASN A 25 4.55 -26.26 -1.48
N GLU A 26 3.45 -26.50 -0.79
CA GLU A 26 3.01 -25.70 0.36
C GLU A 26 4.05 -25.74 1.50
N GLY A 27 4.70 -26.87 1.71
CA GLY A 27 5.78 -27.03 2.69
C GLY A 27 7.02 -26.19 2.36
N VAL A 28 7.41 -26.13 1.08
CA VAL A 28 8.59 -25.35 0.63
C VAL A 28 8.32 -23.84 0.70
N ASP A 29 7.13 -23.39 0.34
CA ASP A 29 6.76 -21.98 0.43
C ASP A 29 6.77 -21.51 1.89
N ALA A 30 6.33 -22.35 2.84
CA ALA A 30 6.43 -22.06 4.26
C ALA A 30 7.88 -21.92 4.74
N VAL A 31 8.81 -22.74 4.22
CA VAL A 31 10.25 -22.61 4.51
C VAL A 31 10.79 -21.30 3.93
N ILE A 32 10.45 -20.96 2.69
CA ILE A 32 10.88 -19.71 2.05
C ILE A 32 10.45 -18.49 2.90
N GLU A 33 9.19 -18.42 3.33
CA GLU A 33 8.71 -17.33 4.18
C GLU A 33 9.40 -17.32 5.56
N LYS A 34 9.72 -18.48 6.12
CA LYS A 34 10.38 -18.60 7.42
C LYS A 34 11.86 -18.15 7.39
N VAL A 35 12.59 -18.49 6.31
CA VAL A 35 14.01 -18.12 6.15
C VAL A 35 14.19 -16.72 5.57
N ARG A 36 13.13 -16.10 5.06
CA ARG A 36 13.15 -14.76 4.53
C ARG A 36 13.39 -13.75 5.65
N SER A 37 14.39 -12.92 5.48
CA SER A 37 14.68 -11.79 6.35
C SER A 37 14.75 -10.50 5.52
N PRO A 38 14.40 -9.35 6.11
CA PRO A 38 14.63 -8.07 5.46
C PRO A 38 16.10 -7.88 5.06
N SER A 39 16.34 -7.03 4.07
CA SER A 39 17.70 -6.77 3.54
C SER A 39 18.70 -6.23 4.58
N TYR A 40 18.20 -5.64 5.65
CA TYR A 40 18.98 -5.06 6.76
C TYR A 40 19.08 -5.98 7.99
N ASP A 41 18.53 -7.19 7.95
CA ASP A 41 18.57 -8.14 9.07
C ASP A 41 19.12 -9.50 8.62
N CYS A 42 19.57 -10.28 9.58
CA CYS A 42 20.10 -11.62 9.35
C CYS A 42 19.11 -12.69 9.78
N PRO A 43 18.89 -13.73 8.96
CA PRO A 43 18.07 -14.85 9.36
C PRO A 43 18.72 -15.62 10.53
N SER A 44 17.89 -16.23 11.39
CA SER A 44 18.39 -17.07 12.47
C SER A 44 19.23 -18.22 11.94
N GLN A 45 20.43 -18.41 12.46
CA GLN A 45 21.34 -19.49 12.04
C GLN A 45 20.75 -20.89 12.27
N SER A 46 19.81 -21.04 13.19
CA SER A 46 19.10 -22.30 13.43
C SER A 46 18.22 -22.76 12.26
N LEU A 47 17.89 -21.86 11.34
CA LEU A 47 17.08 -22.16 10.14
C LEU A 47 17.91 -22.68 8.96
N LEU A 48 19.23 -22.65 9.04
CA LEU A 48 20.08 -23.07 7.93
C LEU A 48 19.92 -24.56 7.57
N PRO A 49 19.83 -25.52 8.50
CA PRO A 49 19.58 -26.92 8.15
C PRO A 49 18.25 -27.08 7.38
N GLU A 50 17.19 -26.44 7.84
CA GLU A 50 15.86 -26.49 7.19
C GLU A 50 15.89 -25.91 5.75
N LEU A 51 16.67 -24.84 5.55
CA LEU A 51 16.94 -24.28 4.22
C LEU A 51 17.69 -25.26 3.32
N GLU A 52 18.72 -25.94 3.85
CA GLU A 52 19.53 -26.90 3.09
C GLU A 52 18.74 -28.16 2.73
N ASP A 53 17.92 -28.65 3.64
CA ASP A 53 17.00 -29.76 3.38
C ASP A 53 15.99 -29.38 2.28
N ALA A 54 15.42 -28.17 2.32
CA ALA A 54 14.50 -27.69 1.28
C ALA A 54 15.18 -27.55 -0.09
N LEU A 55 16.43 -27.09 -0.14
CA LEU A 55 17.21 -27.00 -1.38
C LEU A 55 17.57 -28.36 -1.98
N ALA A 56 17.64 -29.43 -1.16
CA ALA A 56 17.95 -30.79 -1.59
C ALA A 56 16.73 -31.52 -2.21
N LEU A 57 15.52 -30.97 -2.11
CA LEU A 57 14.32 -31.59 -2.67
C LEU A 57 14.31 -31.53 -4.21
N GLU A 58 14.14 -32.66 -4.87
CA GLU A 58 14.07 -32.75 -6.33
C GLU A 58 12.76 -32.18 -6.95
N SER A 59 11.72 -32.02 -6.12
CA SER A 59 10.36 -31.68 -6.58
C SER A 59 10.01 -30.19 -6.51
N ILE A 60 10.99 -29.31 -6.23
CA ILE A 60 10.74 -27.87 -6.11
C ILE A 60 10.76 -27.16 -7.48
N SER A 61 9.95 -26.13 -7.60
CA SER A 61 9.96 -25.29 -8.80
C SER A 61 11.25 -24.48 -8.93
N LYS A 62 11.61 -24.08 -10.16
CA LYS A 62 12.77 -23.21 -10.40
C LYS A 62 12.70 -21.91 -9.59
N GLN A 63 11.50 -21.35 -9.44
CA GLN A 63 11.28 -20.13 -8.66
C GLN A 63 11.51 -20.34 -7.17
N GLN A 64 11.05 -21.45 -6.61
CA GLN A 64 11.31 -21.83 -5.20
C GLN A 64 12.79 -22.10 -4.97
N HIS A 65 13.43 -22.86 -5.85
CA HIS A 65 14.87 -23.11 -5.78
C HIS A 65 15.67 -21.80 -5.82
N PHE A 66 15.26 -20.86 -6.69
CA PHE A 66 15.88 -19.54 -6.75
C PHE A 66 15.70 -18.76 -5.44
N ALA A 67 14.48 -18.70 -4.89
CA ALA A 67 14.20 -18.00 -3.64
C ALA A 67 15.00 -18.55 -2.45
N LEU A 68 15.09 -19.89 -2.33
CA LEU A 68 15.91 -20.56 -1.31
C LEU A 68 17.42 -20.28 -1.54
N THR A 69 17.88 -20.26 -2.78
CA THR A 69 19.28 -19.90 -3.12
C THR A 69 19.62 -18.48 -2.70
N VAL A 70 18.69 -17.54 -2.90
CA VAL A 70 18.85 -16.15 -2.45
C VAL A 70 18.88 -16.05 -0.93
N ALA A 71 18.03 -16.79 -0.23
CA ALA A 71 18.09 -16.89 1.22
C ALA A 71 19.43 -17.44 1.69
N LYS A 72 19.98 -18.48 1.04
CA LYS A 72 21.32 -19.02 1.34
C LYS A 72 22.41 -17.95 1.13
N GLY A 73 22.28 -17.12 0.11
CA GLY A 73 23.16 -15.95 -0.11
C GLY A 73 23.17 -15.01 1.10
N GLN A 74 22.01 -14.73 1.69
CA GLN A 74 21.91 -13.88 2.89
C GLN A 74 22.57 -14.53 4.12
N PHE A 75 22.41 -15.85 4.32
CA PHE A 75 23.13 -16.58 5.37
C PHE A 75 24.65 -16.47 5.20
N LEU A 76 25.15 -16.59 3.98
CA LEU A 76 26.59 -16.44 3.70
C LEU A 76 27.09 -15.04 4.01
N ILE A 77 26.36 -14.00 3.58
CA ILE A 77 26.64 -12.59 3.88
C ILE A 77 26.72 -12.36 5.39
N CYS A 78 25.75 -12.85 6.14
CA CYS A 78 25.69 -12.71 7.60
C CYS A 78 26.82 -13.46 8.34
N ARG A 79 27.51 -14.36 7.65
CA ARG A 79 28.72 -15.06 8.12
C ARG A 79 30.01 -14.41 7.61
N GLY A 80 29.94 -13.27 6.89
CA GLY A 80 31.10 -12.62 6.29
C GLY A 80 31.68 -13.33 5.05
N LYS A 81 30.97 -14.32 4.50
CA LYS A 81 31.41 -15.09 3.32
C LYS A 81 30.96 -14.42 2.02
N TYR A 82 31.41 -13.20 1.83
CA TYR A 82 30.94 -12.32 0.74
C TYR A 82 31.24 -12.85 -0.66
N GLU A 83 32.41 -13.46 -0.89
CA GLU A 83 32.81 -14.02 -2.18
C GLU A 83 31.99 -15.26 -2.56
N GLU A 84 31.72 -16.12 -1.56
CA GLU A 84 30.87 -17.29 -1.74
C GLU A 84 29.44 -16.86 -2.10
N ALA A 85 28.90 -15.87 -1.38
CA ALA A 85 27.57 -15.31 -1.64
C ALA A 85 27.47 -14.69 -3.03
N GLU A 86 28.46 -13.86 -3.42
CA GLU A 86 28.52 -13.25 -4.75
C GLU A 86 28.51 -14.31 -5.84
N SER A 87 29.40 -15.29 -5.77
CA SER A 87 29.52 -16.36 -6.77
C SER A 87 28.21 -17.16 -6.91
N LEU A 88 27.58 -17.47 -5.77
CA LEU A 88 26.29 -18.17 -5.73
C LEU A 88 25.20 -17.35 -6.41
N LEU A 89 25.04 -16.10 -6.04
CA LEU A 89 23.98 -15.23 -6.52
C LEU A 89 24.15 -14.81 -7.98
N LEU A 90 25.36 -14.54 -8.43
CA LEU A 90 25.64 -14.26 -9.85
C LEU A 90 25.25 -15.42 -10.76
N LYS A 91 25.50 -16.67 -10.33
CA LYS A 91 25.04 -17.87 -11.06
C LYS A 91 23.53 -17.98 -11.04
N ALA A 92 22.90 -17.67 -9.90
CA ALA A 92 21.45 -17.79 -9.75
C ALA A 92 20.70 -16.81 -10.65
N ILE A 93 21.09 -15.54 -10.72
CA ILE A 93 20.40 -14.52 -11.54
C ILE A 93 20.54 -14.74 -13.06
N MET A 94 21.49 -15.57 -13.51
CA MET A 94 21.68 -15.92 -14.92
C MET A 94 20.74 -17.03 -15.40
N GLN A 95 20.02 -17.70 -14.50
CA GLN A 95 19.08 -18.77 -14.89
C GLN A 95 17.93 -18.20 -15.73
N ASN A 96 17.48 -18.99 -16.70
CA ASN A 96 16.29 -18.70 -17.48
C ASN A 96 15.03 -19.07 -16.67
N ASP A 97 13.90 -18.46 -17.02
CA ASP A 97 12.59 -18.75 -16.41
C ASP A 97 12.44 -18.32 -14.93
N ILE A 98 13.19 -17.29 -14.49
CA ILE A 98 13.02 -16.69 -13.16
C ILE A 98 12.16 -15.41 -13.30
N ASP A 99 11.24 -15.21 -12.35
CA ASP A 99 10.50 -13.95 -12.24
C ASP A 99 11.43 -12.82 -11.77
N ARG A 100 11.85 -12.00 -12.73
CA ARG A 100 12.70 -10.83 -12.49
C ARG A 100 12.00 -9.68 -11.77
N GLY A 101 10.69 -9.74 -11.62
CA GLY A 101 9.90 -8.80 -10.81
C GLY A 101 9.69 -9.25 -9.37
N SER A 102 10.16 -10.45 -8.99
CA SER A 102 9.97 -10.99 -7.65
C SER A 102 10.85 -10.31 -6.59
N TYR A 103 10.42 -10.40 -5.32
CA TYR A 103 11.23 -9.99 -4.18
C TYR A 103 12.59 -10.69 -4.16
N ALA A 104 12.62 -11.99 -4.42
CA ALA A 104 13.85 -12.77 -4.42
C ALA A 104 14.86 -12.25 -5.45
N PHE A 105 14.40 -11.83 -6.65
CA PHE A 105 15.29 -11.27 -7.66
C PHE A 105 15.85 -9.90 -7.24
N ALA A 106 15.02 -9.01 -6.73
CA ALA A 106 15.47 -7.70 -6.22
C ALA A 106 16.44 -7.87 -5.05
N SER A 107 16.15 -8.82 -4.13
CA SER A 107 17.02 -9.16 -3.00
C SER A 107 18.37 -9.74 -3.46
N ALA A 108 18.40 -10.61 -4.46
CA ALA A 108 19.65 -11.16 -5.01
C ALA A 108 20.54 -10.04 -5.57
N ILE A 109 19.96 -9.11 -6.34
CA ILE A 109 20.68 -7.96 -6.89
C ILE A 109 21.25 -7.08 -5.77
N TYR A 110 20.45 -6.78 -4.74
CA TYR A 110 20.92 -6.03 -3.57
C TYR A 110 22.06 -6.75 -2.84
N GLN A 111 21.92 -8.04 -2.57
CA GLN A 111 22.93 -8.85 -1.88
C GLN A 111 24.27 -8.91 -2.63
N ILE A 112 24.23 -8.99 -3.96
CA ILE A 112 25.44 -8.89 -4.80
C ILE A 112 26.08 -7.52 -4.60
N GLY A 113 25.29 -6.44 -4.64
CA GLY A 113 25.76 -5.08 -4.36
C GLY A 113 26.42 -4.96 -3.00
N PHE A 114 25.78 -5.50 -1.97
CA PHE A 114 26.31 -5.52 -0.60
C PHE A 114 27.60 -6.34 -0.46
N SER A 115 27.70 -7.47 -1.16
CA SER A 115 28.92 -8.28 -1.18
C SER A 115 30.12 -7.55 -1.81
N TYR A 116 29.87 -6.69 -2.82
CA TYR A 116 30.88 -5.79 -3.36
C TYR A 116 31.20 -4.65 -2.39
N ASP A 117 30.18 -4.09 -1.72
CA ASP A 117 30.34 -3.00 -0.76
C ASP A 117 31.20 -3.41 0.43
N ALA A 118 30.96 -4.57 1.01
CA ALA A 118 31.74 -5.13 2.12
C ALA A 118 33.24 -5.28 1.78
N ARG A 119 33.59 -5.32 0.49
CA ARG A 119 34.98 -5.40 -0.02
C ARG A 119 35.45 -4.08 -0.68
N GLU A 120 34.76 -2.99 -0.43
CA GLU A 120 35.03 -1.65 -0.98
C GLU A 120 35.12 -1.60 -2.52
N ASN A 121 34.46 -2.54 -3.22
CA ASN A 121 34.49 -2.63 -4.67
C ASN A 121 33.46 -1.67 -5.31
N PRO A 122 33.87 -0.79 -6.24
CA PRO A 122 32.97 0.20 -6.86
C PRO A 122 31.82 -0.41 -7.69
N ALA A 123 31.91 -1.69 -8.07
CA ALA A 123 30.83 -2.40 -8.76
C ALA A 123 29.51 -2.38 -7.96
N ARG A 124 29.57 -2.20 -6.61
CA ARG A 124 28.40 -2.05 -5.73
C ARG A 124 27.37 -1.06 -6.26
N CYS A 125 27.82 0.05 -6.83
CA CYS A 125 26.94 1.13 -7.26
C CYS A 125 25.98 0.72 -8.37
N LYS A 126 26.46 -0.07 -9.34
CA LYS A 126 25.63 -0.65 -10.41
C LYS A 126 24.52 -1.53 -9.84
N TYR A 127 24.86 -2.39 -8.89
CA TYR A 127 23.89 -3.33 -8.31
C TYR A 127 22.90 -2.63 -7.38
N TYR A 128 23.33 -1.65 -6.59
CA TYR A 128 22.43 -0.83 -5.78
C TYR A 128 21.45 -0.04 -6.64
N GLN A 129 21.89 0.54 -7.77
CA GLN A 129 20.98 1.20 -8.71
C GLN A 129 19.96 0.22 -9.31
N GLN A 130 20.39 -0.97 -9.69
CA GLN A 130 19.48 -2.00 -10.20
C GLN A 130 18.48 -2.47 -9.14
N ALA A 131 18.92 -2.71 -7.91
CA ALA A 131 18.06 -3.12 -6.81
C ALA A 131 17.01 -2.03 -6.49
N GLN A 132 17.43 -0.76 -6.47
CA GLN A 132 16.52 0.37 -6.28
C GLN A 132 15.48 0.46 -7.41
N ALA A 133 15.88 0.25 -8.66
CA ALA A 133 14.96 0.27 -9.81
C ALA A 133 13.95 -0.88 -9.82
N LEU A 134 14.26 -2.02 -9.17
CA LEU A 134 13.40 -3.19 -9.02
C LEU A 134 12.46 -3.09 -7.81
N SER A 135 12.57 -2.06 -7.00
CA SER A 135 11.84 -1.86 -5.75
C SER A 135 11.26 -0.44 -5.67
N SER A 136 10.33 -0.22 -4.75
CA SER A 136 9.77 1.09 -4.42
C SER A 136 9.40 1.12 -2.93
N PRO A 137 9.08 2.27 -2.35
CA PRO A 137 8.61 2.35 -0.97
C PRO A 137 7.39 1.47 -0.66
N GLU A 138 6.53 1.19 -1.66
CA GLU A 138 5.32 0.38 -1.52
C GLU A 138 5.56 -1.10 -1.88
N ARG A 139 6.61 -1.36 -2.66
CA ARG A 139 6.95 -2.69 -3.14
C ARG A 139 8.40 -3.01 -2.84
N HIS A 140 8.66 -3.97 -1.94
CA HIS A 140 10.01 -4.33 -1.50
C HIS A 140 10.71 -3.15 -0.81
N SER A 141 10.03 -2.53 0.16
CA SER A 141 10.46 -1.30 0.85
C SER A 141 11.83 -1.44 1.52
N ASP A 142 12.12 -2.60 2.11
CA ASP A 142 13.39 -2.92 2.75
C ASP A 142 14.57 -2.87 1.75
N ILE A 143 14.38 -3.43 0.55
CA ILE A 143 15.39 -3.42 -0.53
C ILE A 143 15.56 -1.99 -1.07
N TYR A 144 14.44 -1.27 -1.27
CA TYR A 144 14.48 0.11 -1.72
C TYR A 144 15.24 1.00 -0.73
N THR A 145 14.95 0.86 0.56
CA THR A 145 15.61 1.63 1.62
C THR A 145 17.09 1.32 1.69
N SER A 146 17.46 0.03 1.77
CA SER A 146 18.85 -0.39 1.88
C SER A 146 19.69 -0.01 0.67
N SER A 147 19.16 -0.17 -0.55
CA SER A 147 19.86 0.26 -1.76
C SER A 147 19.97 1.78 -1.86
N SER A 148 18.95 2.54 -1.44
CA SER A 148 18.99 4.00 -1.39
C SER A 148 20.06 4.50 -0.43
N LEU A 149 20.15 3.91 0.77
CA LEU A 149 21.19 4.24 1.76
C LEU A 149 22.59 3.89 1.24
N GLY A 150 22.75 2.74 0.58
CA GLY A 150 24.01 2.34 -0.06
C GLY A 150 24.43 3.32 -1.16
N LEU A 151 23.49 3.75 -2.01
CA LEU A 151 23.76 4.76 -3.05
C LEU A 151 24.16 6.11 -2.46
N ILE A 152 23.48 6.56 -1.41
CA ILE A 152 23.81 7.83 -0.75
C ILE A 152 25.18 7.76 -0.09
N ASN A 153 25.49 6.65 0.59
CA ASN A 153 26.74 6.51 1.33
C ASN A 153 27.96 6.35 0.45
N TYR A 154 27.85 5.55 -0.61
CA TYR A 154 29.04 5.05 -1.30
C TYR A 154 29.10 5.36 -2.79
N CYS A 155 27.98 5.80 -3.39
CA CYS A 155 27.84 5.94 -4.84
C CYS A 155 27.41 7.36 -5.27
N SER A 156 27.31 8.28 -4.35
CA SER A 156 26.97 9.67 -4.67
C SER A 156 28.14 10.37 -5.36
N ASP A 157 27.87 11.02 -6.49
CA ASP A 157 28.85 11.89 -7.18
C ASP A 157 29.25 13.08 -6.32
N SER A 158 28.42 13.42 -5.32
CA SER A 158 28.75 14.46 -4.35
C SER A 158 29.63 13.90 -3.25
N THR A 159 30.87 14.35 -3.21
CA THR A 159 31.81 14.09 -2.11
C THR A 159 31.44 14.86 -0.84
N GLU A 160 30.50 15.82 -0.92
CA GLU A 160 30.13 16.67 0.21
C GLU A 160 29.28 15.91 1.23
N PRO A 161 29.76 15.70 2.44
CA PRO A 161 29.07 14.97 3.49
C PRO A 161 27.71 15.56 3.87
N GLY A 162 27.57 16.89 3.82
CA GLY A 162 26.32 17.58 4.13
C GLY A 162 25.19 17.23 3.17
N ILE A 163 25.50 17.06 1.89
CA ILE A 163 24.51 16.63 0.88
C ILE A 163 24.07 15.19 1.14
N ARG A 164 25.02 14.30 1.42
CA ARG A 164 24.71 12.89 1.76
C ARG A 164 23.83 12.81 3.00
N LEU A 165 24.18 13.57 4.03
CA LEU A 165 23.42 13.62 5.28
C LEU A 165 21.98 14.15 5.06
N GLY A 166 21.82 15.23 4.27
CA GLY A 166 20.52 15.76 3.89
C GLY A 166 19.65 14.76 3.14
N LYS A 167 20.24 14.01 2.19
CA LYS A 167 19.54 12.93 1.49
C LYS A 167 19.08 11.82 2.44
N MET A 168 19.91 11.43 3.44
CA MET A 168 19.54 10.44 4.44
C MET A 168 18.41 10.90 5.33
N PHE A 169 18.41 12.17 5.77
CA PHE A 169 17.27 12.74 6.50
C PHE A 169 16.01 12.80 5.64
N GLY A 170 16.13 13.00 4.32
CA GLY A 170 15.02 12.88 3.39
C GLY A 170 14.42 11.46 3.36
N VAL A 171 15.27 10.42 3.35
CA VAL A 171 14.82 9.03 3.50
C VAL A 171 14.14 8.82 4.84
N LEU A 172 14.77 9.25 5.95
CA LEU A 172 14.20 9.12 7.30
C LEU A 172 12.80 9.74 7.39
N LYS A 173 12.63 10.93 6.84
CA LYS A 173 11.34 11.63 6.86
C LYS A 173 10.25 10.88 6.09
N ARG A 174 10.59 10.26 4.96
CA ARG A 174 9.63 9.45 4.19
C ARG A 174 9.05 8.28 4.99
N TYR A 175 9.86 7.70 5.87
CA TYR A 175 9.49 6.55 6.69
C TYR A 175 9.04 6.91 8.11
N SER A 176 9.16 8.19 8.55
CA SER A 176 8.86 8.61 9.92
C SER A 176 7.43 8.30 10.38
N ASP A 177 6.45 8.38 9.47
CA ASP A 177 5.04 8.23 9.81
C ASP A 177 4.52 6.80 9.59
N ASN A 178 5.11 6.04 8.64
CA ASN A 178 4.58 4.74 8.19
C ASN A 178 5.66 3.65 8.07
N GLY A 179 6.91 3.94 8.42
CA GLY A 179 7.99 2.97 8.35
C GLY A 179 7.90 1.90 9.44
N SER A 180 8.36 0.69 9.12
CA SER A 180 8.52 -0.34 10.13
C SER A 180 9.65 0.03 11.12
N PRO A 181 9.60 -0.42 12.38
CA PRO A 181 10.69 -0.19 13.33
C PRO A 181 12.06 -0.65 12.81
N GLY A 182 12.11 -1.73 12.01
CA GLY A 182 13.34 -2.24 11.41
C GLY A 182 13.92 -1.32 10.34
N GLU A 183 13.08 -0.76 9.46
CA GLU A 183 13.52 0.24 8.46
C GLU A 183 14.04 1.51 9.15
N LEU A 184 13.32 2.01 10.16
CA LEU A 184 13.75 3.18 10.92
C LEU A 184 15.06 2.92 11.66
N ALA A 185 15.22 1.75 12.29
CA ALA A 185 16.48 1.34 12.92
C ALA A 185 17.63 1.33 11.90
N HIS A 186 17.41 0.78 10.71
CA HIS A 186 18.41 0.72 9.65
C HIS A 186 18.80 2.12 9.15
N ILE A 187 17.83 3.02 8.95
CA ILE A 187 18.07 4.41 8.52
C ILE A 187 18.86 5.18 9.60
N HIS A 188 18.44 5.10 10.88
CA HIS A 188 19.18 5.75 11.97
C HIS A 188 20.59 5.20 12.12
N ASN A 189 20.78 3.88 11.97
CA ASN A 189 22.11 3.28 11.97
C ASN A 189 22.99 3.83 10.83
N ALA A 190 22.45 3.95 9.61
CA ALA A 190 23.18 4.50 8.46
C ALA A 190 23.55 5.99 8.67
N ILE A 191 22.68 6.80 9.27
CA ILE A 191 22.97 8.18 9.64
C ILE A 191 24.06 8.22 10.72
N GLY A 192 24.01 7.32 11.71
CA GLY A 192 25.03 7.17 12.75
C GLY A 192 26.40 6.85 12.16
N LEU A 193 26.48 5.93 11.21
CA LEU A 193 27.71 5.59 10.49
C LEU A 193 28.28 6.81 9.75
N LEU A 194 27.44 7.59 9.09
CA LEU A 194 27.89 8.80 8.40
C LEU A 194 28.43 9.85 9.39
N TYR A 195 27.72 10.11 10.51
CA TYR A 195 28.23 11.02 11.55
C TYR A 195 29.54 10.52 12.16
N GLY A 196 29.66 9.21 12.40
CA GLY A 196 30.89 8.60 12.90
C GLY A 196 32.08 8.80 11.95
N SER A 197 31.87 8.64 10.64
CA SER A 197 32.89 8.87 9.62
C SER A 197 33.32 10.35 9.51
N LEU A 198 32.51 11.26 10.03
CA LEU A 198 32.79 12.70 10.11
C LEU A 198 33.32 13.13 11.49
N GLU A 199 33.69 12.17 12.34
CA GLU A 199 34.17 12.42 13.72
C GLU A 199 33.11 13.12 14.61
N GLN A 200 31.82 13.10 14.21
CA GLN A 200 30.71 13.68 14.96
C GLN A 200 30.16 12.65 15.94
N HIS A 201 31.01 12.13 16.81
CA HIS A 201 30.69 10.98 17.68
C HIS A 201 29.49 11.19 18.60
N ALA A 202 29.26 12.41 19.09
CA ALA A 202 28.09 12.71 19.92
C ALA A 202 26.78 12.56 19.14
N LEU A 203 26.74 13.05 17.87
CA LEU A 203 25.58 12.91 16.99
C LEU A 203 25.42 11.46 16.50
N ALA A 204 26.53 10.78 16.22
CA ALA A 204 26.52 9.35 15.90
C ALA A 204 25.89 8.52 17.02
N ALA A 205 26.28 8.77 18.27
CA ALA A 205 25.74 8.08 19.45
C ALA A 205 24.23 8.25 19.56
N GLU A 206 23.69 9.46 19.37
CA GLU A 206 22.24 9.70 19.43
C GLU A 206 21.49 8.91 18.33
N GLN A 207 22.06 8.81 17.13
CA GLN A 207 21.43 8.05 16.05
C GLN A 207 21.52 6.54 16.31
N TYR A 208 22.62 6.04 16.79
CA TYR A 208 22.76 4.62 17.15
C TYR A 208 21.86 4.22 18.32
N LEU A 209 21.68 5.07 19.33
CA LEU A 209 20.75 4.80 20.44
C LEU A 209 19.30 4.73 19.94
N LYS A 210 18.89 5.63 19.04
CA LYS A 210 17.56 5.55 18.39
C LYS A 210 17.42 4.27 17.56
N ALA A 211 18.43 3.94 16.79
CA ALA A 211 18.45 2.71 16.00
C ALA A 211 18.35 1.47 16.89
N HIS A 212 19.05 1.47 18.03
CA HIS A 212 19.00 0.38 18.99
C HIS A 212 17.60 0.23 19.62
N GLU A 213 17.02 1.31 20.12
CA GLU A 213 15.66 1.32 20.69
C GLU A 213 14.61 0.74 19.73
N MET A 214 14.66 1.13 18.46
CA MET A 214 13.76 0.60 17.43
C MET A 214 14.11 -0.84 17.06
N GLY A 215 15.40 -1.17 16.99
CA GLY A 215 15.89 -2.50 16.68
C GLY A 215 15.52 -3.56 17.72
N LEU A 216 15.45 -3.19 18.99
CA LEU A 216 15.00 -4.09 20.07
C LEU A 216 13.61 -4.67 19.83
N GLN A 217 12.74 -3.97 19.09
CA GLN A 217 11.38 -4.40 18.79
C GLN A 217 11.32 -5.49 17.71
N VAL A 218 12.32 -5.57 16.83
CA VAL A 218 12.27 -6.41 15.62
C VAL A 218 13.44 -7.39 15.51
N TYR A 219 14.65 -7.01 15.92
CA TYR A 219 15.83 -7.87 15.79
C TYR A 219 15.82 -9.02 16.80
N LYS A 220 16.43 -10.13 16.40
CA LYS A 220 16.51 -11.33 17.22
C LYS A 220 17.98 -11.75 17.39
N GLY A 221 18.25 -12.47 18.48
CA GLY A 221 19.58 -13.01 18.77
C GLY A 221 20.66 -11.93 18.79
N SER A 222 21.83 -12.22 18.23
CA SER A 222 22.99 -11.30 18.23
C SER A 222 22.73 -9.98 17.52
N ASN A 223 21.73 -9.90 16.62
CA ASN A 223 21.38 -8.64 15.94
C ASN A 223 20.87 -7.56 16.90
N LYS A 224 20.26 -7.96 18.04
CA LYS A 224 19.84 -7.00 19.09
C LYS A 224 20.98 -6.17 19.66
N VAL A 225 22.19 -6.72 19.67
CA VAL A 225 23.36 -6.07 20.29
C VAL A 225 24.31 -5.42 19.27
N SER A 226 24.12 -5.64 17.98
CA SER A 226 25.03 -5.16 16.95
C SER A 226 25.10 -3.62 16.85
N ILE A 227 24.00 -2.94 17.14
CA ILE A 227 23.92 -1.47 17.05
C ILE A 227 24.37 -0.79 18.35
N ILE A 228 24.06 -1.36 19.51
CA ILE A 228 24.44 -0.76 20.81
C ILE A 228 25.95 -0.64 20.98
N ILE A 229 26.73 -1.55 20.39
CA ILE A 229 28.19 -1.47 20.38
C ILE A 229 28.68 -0.19 19.69
N SER A 230 28.10 0.17 18.54
CA SER A 230 28.42 1.41 17.84
C SER A 230 28.06 2.66 18.65
N ALA A 231 26.93 2.60 19.39
CA ALA A 231 26.56 3.64 20.33
C ALA A 231 27.58 3.79 21.47
N ILE A 232 27.98 2.69 22.11
CA ILE A 232 28.96 2.67 23.21
C ILE A 232 30.29 3.26 22.74
N VAL A 233 30.83 2.80 21.61
CA VAL A 233 32.09 3.31 21.03
C VAL A 233 31.97 4.82 20.75
N SER A 234 30.86 5.28 20.21
CA SER A 234 30.63 6.70 19.92
C SER A 234 30.48 7.55 21.19
N LEU A 235 29.81 7.04 22.22
CA LEU A 235 29.69 7.68 23.55
C LEU A 235 31.06 7.82 24.21
N ILE A 236 31.87 6.76 24.19
CA ILE A 236 33.25 6.80 24.72
C ILE A 236 34.09 7.80 23.94
N SER A 237 34.03 7.81 22.62
CA SER A 237 34.79 8.71 21.76
C SER A 237 34.40 10.18 21.94
N SER A 238 33.12 10.45 22.26
CA SER A 238 32.61 11.80 22.56
C SER A 238 32.81 12.24 24.01
N GLY A 239 33.41 11.39 24.86
CA GLY A 239 33.65 11.67 26.29
C GLY A 239 32.43 11.52 27.19
N GLN A 240 31.33 10.96 26.69
CA GLN A 240 30.09 10.71 27.46
C GLN A 240 30.17 9.38 28.23
N THR A 241 31.18 9.26 29.08
CA THR A 241 31.55 7.99 29.74
C THR A 241 30.43 7.43 30.64
N GLU A 242 29.67 8.26 31.31
CA GLU A 242 28.54 7.81 32.18
C GLU A 242 27.45 7.14 31.31
N ARG A 243 27.05 7.78 30.21
CA ARG A 243 26.06 7.17 29.28
C ARG A 243 26.59 5.90 28.63
N ALA A 244 27.89 5.88 28.31
CA ALA A 244 28.52 4.68 27.78
C ALA A 244 28.42 3.53 28.80
N TYR A 245 28.67 3.77 30.07
CA TYR A 245 28.56 2.75 31.11
C TYR A 245 27.12 2.22 31.26
N GLN A 246 26.12 3.09 31.25
CA GLN A 246 24.71 2.67 31.26
C GLN A 246 24.38 1.77 30.06
N SER A 247 24.84 2.12 28.86
CA SER A 247 24.67 1.29 27.65
C SER A 247 25.42 -0.05 27.75
N ILE A 248 26.57 -0.10 28.45
CA ILE A 248 27.31 -1.35 28.72
C ILE A 248 26.54 -2.24 29.67
N LEU A 249 25.89 -1.70 30.70
CA LEU A 249 25.03 -2.48 31.59
C LEU A 249 23.83 -3.08 30.86
N GLU A 250 23.21 -2.32 29.98
CA GLU A 250 22.15 -2.82 29.07
C GLU A 250 22.67 -3.96 28.17
N LEU A 251 23.83 -3.76 27.54
CA LEU A 251 24.47 -4.79 26.74
C LEU A 251 24.76 -6.06 27.56
N GLY A 252 25.19 -5.92 28.81
CA GLY A 252 25.41 -7.04 29.73
C GLY A 252 24.13 -7.84 30.01
N THR A 253 23.01 -7.14 30.19
CA THR A 253 21.69 -7.76 30.34
C THR A 253 21.30 -8.54 29.09
N LEU A 254 21.37 -7.90 27.92
CA LEU A 254 21.09 -8.55 26.63
C LEU A 254 22.02 -9.74 26.36
N ASN A 255 23.30 -9.60 26.70
CA ASN A 255 24.27 -10.69 26.57
C ASN A 255 23.88 -11.91 27.42
N SER A 256 23.46 -11.71 28.67
CA SER A 256 23.04 -12.81 29.55
C SER A 256 21.76 -13.52 29.05
N GLU A 257 20.89 -12.83 28.31
CA GLU A 257 19.70 -13.40 27.71
C GLU A 257 19.99 -14.19 26.42
N ILE A 258 20.96 -13.71 25.62
CA ILE A 258 21.24 -14.25 24.28
C ILE A 258 22.32 -15.34 24.33
N ASP A 259 23.34 -15.12 25.13
CA ASP A 259 24.45 -16.04 25.46
C ASP A 259 25.08 -16.72 24.24
N THR A 260 25.61 -15.93 23.29
CA THR A 260 26.36 -16.44 22.16
C THR A 260 27.83 -16.02 22.24
N PRO A 261 28.77 -16.78 21.59
CA PRO A 261 30.19 -16.39 21.55
C PRO A 261 30.39 -14.94 21.08
N LEU A 262 29.60 -14.47 20.09
CA LEU A 262 29.70 -13.10 19.56
C LEU A 262 29.24 -12.06 20.59
N THR A 263 28.12 -12.29 21.26
CA THR A 263 27.60 -11.32 22.24
C THR A 263 28.49 -11.25 23.48
N ASN A 264 29.07 -12.37 23.90
CA ASN A 264 30.07 -12.44 24.96
C ASN A 264 31.33 -11.63 24.60
N PHE A 265 31.85 -11.79 23.38
CA PHE A 265 32.95 -10.99 22.88
C PHE A 265 32.62 -9.49 22.87
N LEU A 266 31.45 -9.10 22.32
CA LEU A 266 31.06 -7.68 22.22
C LEU A 266 30.91 -7.04 23.62
N TYR A 267 30.44 -7.77 24.59
CA TYR A 267 30.34 -7.29 25.97
C TYR A 267 31.72 -7.08 26.60
N GLN A 268 32.63 -8.06 26.49
CA GLN A 268 34.00 -7.93 27.01
C GLN A 268 34.78 -6.82 26.27
N TYR A 269 34.58 -6.69 24.95
CA TYR A 269 35.12 -5.61 24.16
C TYR A 269 34.65 -4.23 24.69
N ALA A 270 33.35 -4.07 24.94
CA ALA A 270 32.79 -2.81 25.45
C ALA A 270 33.39 -2.43 26.81
N LEU A 271 33.49 -3.41 27.72
CA LEU A 271 34.12 -3.20 29.02
C LEU A 271 35.60 -2.79 28.88
N SER A 272 36.34 -3.48 28.00
CA SER A 272 37.78 -3.23 27.85
C SER A 272 38.08 -1.81 27.34
N ILE A 273 37.36 -1.35 26.30
CA ILE A 273 37.54 0.01 25.78
C ILE A 273 37.09 1.08 26.77
N TYR A 274 36.07 0.78 27.60
CA TYR A 274 35.60 1.68 28.66
C TYR A 274 36.65 1.83 29.75
N HIS A 275 37.11 0.73 30.36
CA HIS A 275 38.10 0.74 31.45
C HIS A 275 39.43 1.35 30.98
N ARG A 276 39.86 1.04 29.76
CA ARG A 276 41.03 1.69 29.17
C ARG A 276 40.84 3.22 29.06
N LYS A 277 39.70 3.66 28.55
CA LYS A 277 39.42 5.12 28.35
C LYS A 277 39.32 5.88 29.66
N THR A 278 38.78 5.25 30.70
CA THR A 278 38.69 5.81 32.07
C THR A 278 39.99 5.65 32.85
N LYS A 279 41.01 4.99 32.29
CA LYS A 279 42.30 4.67 32.92
C LYS A 279 42.14 3.82 34.20
N ASP A 280 41.07 3.01 34.25
CA ASP A 280 40.87 2.02 35.30
C ASP A 280 41.60 0.72 34.95
N TYR A 281 42.92 0.76 35.13
CA TYR A 281 43.78 -0.36 34.75
C TYR A 281 43.56 -1.59 35.62
N SER A 282 43.10 -1.41 36.88
CA SER A 282 42.76 -2.54 37.76
C SER A 282 41.58 -3.34 37.21
N SER A 283 40.51 -2.67 36.81
CA SER A 283 39.36 -3.32 36.20
C SER A 283 39.70 -3.90 34.79
N LEU A 284 40.53 -3.19 34.00
CA LEU A 284 40.99 -3.69 32.73
C LEU A 284 41.78 -5.01 32.88
N ALA A 285 42.70 -5.08 33.85
CA ALA A 285 43.46 -6.31 34.16
C ALA A 285 42.53 -7.45 34.59
N TYR A 286 41.50 -7.14 35.37
CA TYR A 286 40.54 -8.14 35.88
C TYR A 286 39.73 -8.81 34.75
N ILE A 287 39.25 -8.02 33.75
CA ILE A 287 38.42 -8.53 32.66
C ILE A 287 39.23 -9.17 31.51
N LEU A 288 40.52 -8.91 31.43
CA LEU A 288 41.37 -9.30 30.29
C LEU A 288 41.38 -10.83 30.01
N PRO A 289 41.41 -11.72 31.00
CA PRO A 289 41.29 -13.16 30.76
C PRO A 289 39.97 -13.58 30.11
N ASP A 290 38.87 -12.92 30.47
CA ASP A 290 37.54 -13.17 29.89
C ASP A 290 37.46 -12.64 28.45
N LEU A 291 38.06 -11.48 28.15
CA LEU A 291 38.19 -10.95 26.80
C LEU A 291 39.02 -11.90 25.91
N GLU A 292 40.14 -12.40 26.43
CA GLU A 292 41.01 -13.37 25.72
C GLU A 292 40.25 -14.64 25.36
N LYS A 293 39.56 -15.23 26.34
CA LYS A 293 38.71 -16.40 26.13
C LYS A 293 37.59 -16.12 25.11
N ALA A 294 36.90 -14.99 25.21
CA ALA A 294 35.83 -14.61 24.30
C ALA A 294 36.36 -14.41 22.87
N THR A 295 37.56 -13.83 22.72
CA THR A 295 38.25 -13.64 21.44
C THR A 295 38.58 -14.97 20.77
N ALA A 296 39.14 -15.93 21.54
CA ALA A 296 39.47 -17.25 21.02
C ALA A 296 38.22 -18.00 20.49
N ASN A 297 37.07 -17.84 21.14
CA ASN A 297 35.81 -18.47 20.73
C ASN A 297 35.24 -17.96 19.38
N ILE A 298 35.62 -16.78 18.93
CA ILE A 298 35.15 -16.19 17.65
C ILE A 298 36.25 -16.15 16.59
N SER A 299 37.49 -16.51 16.91
CA SER A 299 38.67 -16.45 16.01
C SER A 299 38.82 -15.09 15.33
N SER A 300 38.80 -14.01 16.12
CA SER A 300 38.82 -12.62 15.63
C SER A 300 40.23 -12.05 15.68
N SER A 301 40.83 -11.76 14.52
CA SER A 301 42.11 -11.04 14.44
C SER A 301 42.05 -9.63 15.06
N LEU A 302 40.90 -8.97 15.00
CA LEU A 302 40.65 -7.71 15.72
C LEU A 302 40.74 -7.91 17.23
N GLY A 303 40.10 -8.96 17.74
CA GLY A 303 40.11 -9.30 19.18
C GLY A 303 41.51 -9.67 19.65
N GLU A 304 42.25 -10.49 18.91
CA GLU A 304 43.61 -10.87 19.21
C GLU A 304 44.54 -9.64 19.36
N MET A 305 44.48 -8.72 18.40
CA MET A 305 45.25 -7.50 18.43
C MET A 305 44.86 -6.58 19.58
N LEU A 306 43.56 -6.51 19.92
CA LEU A 306 43.05 -5.73 21.05
C LEU A 306 43.58 -6.29 22.38
N VAL A 307 43.53 -7.61 22.57
CA VAL A 307 44.05 -8.27 23.76
C VAL A 307 45.54 -8.02 23.93
N ALA A 308 46.33 -8.20 22.84
CA ALA A 308 47.77 -7.92 22.85
C ALA A 308 48.06 -6.46 23.21
N TRP A 309 47.36 -5.49 22.61
CA TRP A 309 47.49 -4.08 22.96
C TRP A 309 47.16 -3.77 24.41
N HIS A 310 46.03 -4.30 24.93
CA HIS A 310 45.67 -4.07 26.34
C HIS A 310 46.69 -4.68 27.32
N LYS A 311 47.22 -5.85 27.05
CA LYS A 311 48.31 -6.43 27.82
C LYS A 311 49.55 -5.52 27.86
N ALA A 312 49.97 -5.04 26.68
CA ALA A 312 51.11 -4.14 26.59
C ALA A 312 50.85 -2.77 27.26
N GLU A 313 49.65 -2.25 27.24
CA GLU A 313 49.28 -1.01 27.94
C GLU A 313 49.32 -1.18 29.48
N LEU A 314 48.94 -2.35 30.00
CA LEU A 314 49.10 -2.69 31.41
C LEU A 314 50.58 -2.81 31.78
N CYS A 315 51.41 -3.50 30.97
CA CYS A 315 52.86 -3.56 31.17
C CYS A 315 53.49 -2.16 31.18
N LEU A 316 53.08 -1.27 30.29
CA LEU A 316 53.54 0.12 30.26
C LEU A 316 53.15 0.88 31.55
N HIS A 317 51.95 0.67 32.06
CA HIS A 317 51.48 1.27 33.30
C HIS A 317 52.28 0.76 34.53
N GLU A 318 52.65 -0.52 34.52
CA GLU A 318 53.44 -1.15 35.60
C GLU A 318 54.97 -0.95 35.44
N ASN A 319 55.43 -0.26 34.35
CA ASN A 319 56.82 -0.11 33.95
C ASN A 319 57.58 -1.42 33.73
N ASP A 320 56.88 -2.46 33.31
CA ASP A 320 57.49 -3.77 32.94
C ASP A 320 57.98 -3.70 31.50
N LEU A 321 59.25 -3.30 31.35
CA LEU A 321 59.90 -3.14 30.03
C LEU A 321 60.10 -4.49 29.32
N ASN A 322 60.29 -5.59 30.04
CA ASN A 322 60.47 -6.91 29.42
C ASN A 322 59.17 -7.35 28.71
N CYS A 323 58.04 -7.17 29.38
CA CYS A 323 56.74 -7.45 28.79
C CYS A 323 56.46 -6.59 27.54
N ILE A 324 56.90 -5.30 27.53
CA ILE A 324 56.75 -4.43 26.37
C ILE A 324 57.64 -4.91 25.21
N GLU A 325 58.87 -5.36 25.49
CA GLU A 325 59.76 -5.92 24.48
C GLU A 325 59.22 -7.21 23.85
N GLU A 326 58.60 -8.08 24.64
CA GLU A 326 57.91 -9.29 24.15
C GLU A 326 56.78 -8.92 23.20
N TYR A 327 55.91 -7.97 23.59
CA TYR A 327 54.85 -7.46 22.74
C TYR A 327 55.39 -6.88 21.41
N LEU A 328 56.45 -6.09 21.48
CA LEU A 328 57.05 -5.47 20.28
C LEU A 328 57.60 -6.55 19.34
N ALA A 329 58.26 -7.60 19.87
CA ALA A 329 58.76 -8.73 19.09
C ALA A 329 57.61 -9.51 18.41
N GLU A 330 56.50 -9.68 19.09
CA GLU A 330 55.31 -10.34 18.54
C GLU A 330 54.72 -9.51 17.39
N VAL A 331 54.49 -8.20 17.59
CA VAL A 331 53.97 -7.30 16.55
C VAL A 331 54.89 -7.21 15.35
N GLU A 332 56.22 -7.16 15.54
CA GLU A 332 57.19 -7.11 14.47
C GLU A 332 57.30 -8.45 13.69
N SER A 333 57.07 -9.56 14.34
CA SER A 333 57.01 -10.87 13.68
C SER A 333 55.75 -11.01 12.80
N THR A 334 54.71 -10.25 13.13
CA THR A 334 53.46 -10.21 12.38
C THR A 334 53.62 -9.33 11.16
N ASN A 335 53.27 -9.83 9.98
CA ASN A 335 53.31 -9.01 8.76
C ASN A 335 52.46 -7.75 8.95
N THR A 336 53.05 -6.56 8.75
CA THR A 336 52.39 -5.25 8.90
C THR A 336 51.06 -5.14 8.11
N ALA A 337 50.93 -5.92 7.02
CA ALA A 337 49.66 -6.04 6.27
C ALA A 337 48.56 -6.79 7.04
N ALA A 338 48.90 -7.50 8.12
CA ALA A 338 47.95 -8.22 8.95
C ALA A 338 47.37 -7.36 10.08
N ILE A 339 47.92 -6.18 10.36
CA ILE A 339 47.35 -5.25 11.36
C ILE A 339 46.03 -4.72 10.84
N PRO A 340 44.89 -4.96 11.56
CA PRO A 340 43.59 -4.46 11.14
C PRO A 340 43.62 -2.93 10.92
N ARG A 341 43.04 -2.46 9.80
CA ARG A 341 43.06 -1.04 9.42
C ARG A 341 42.56 -0.09 10.51
N VAL A 342 41.64 -0.57 11.35
CA VAL A 342 41.08 0.21 12.46
C VAL A 342 42.16 0.65 13.46
N PHE A 343 43.22 -0.13 13.68
CA PHE A 343 44.32 0.27 14.55
C PHE A 343 45.28 1.29 13.89
N GLN A 344 45.44 1.21 12.57
CA GLN A 344 46.33 2.12 11.84
C GLN A 344 45.92 3.60 11.92
N SER A 345 44.60 3.87 12.17
CA SER A 345 44.07 5.22 12.35
C SER A 345 43.53 5.48 13.78
N ASN A 346 43.68 4.55 14.69
CA ASN A 346 43.20 4.73 16.07
C ASN A 346 44.16 5.61 16.86
N LEU A 347 43.71 6.80 17.26
CA LEU A 347 44.57 7.78 17.96
C LEU A 347 45.09 7.26 19.31
N ASP A 348 44.28 6.48 20.03
CA ASP A 348 44.67 5.93 21.33
C ASP A 348 45.76 4.88 21.14
N TYR A 349 45.65 4.03 20.10
CA TYR A 349 46.71 3.06 19.75
C TYR A 349 47.99 3.76 19.24
N LEU A 350 47.84 4.78 18.41
CA LEU A 350 48.99 5.55 17.92
C LEU A 350 49.70 6.30 19.06
N SER A 351 48.94 6.85 20.01
CA SER A 351 49.53 7.51 21.18
C SER A 351 50.23 6.52 22.14
N PHE A 352 49.63 5.31 22.28
CA PHE A 352 50.29 4.21 23.01
C PHE A 352 51.64 3.83 22.39
N ASN A 353 51.72 3.71 21.07
CA ASN A 353 52.98 3.42 20.38
C ASN A 353 54.05 4.48 20.64
N VAL A 354 53.69 5.77 20.68
CA VAL A 354 54.60 6.82 21.06
C VAL A 354 55.14 6.62 22.48
N ALA A 355 54.22 6.38 23.45
CA ALA A 355 54.60 6.19 24.85
C ALA A 355 55.46 4.94 25.05
N MET A 356 55.13 3.85 24.37
CA MET A 356 55.87 2.59 24.39
C MET A 356 57.32 2.74 23.90
N TYR A 357 57.53 3.38 22.74
CA TYR A 357 58.86 3.60 22.22
C TYR A 357 59.67 4.59 23.08
N MET A 358 59.03 5.57 23.69
CA MET A 358 59.67 6.45 24.66
C MET A 358 60.11 5.68 25.92
N ALA A 359 59.29 4.77 26.44
CA ALA A 359 59.63 3.94 27.62
C ALA A 359 60.84 2.99 27.33
N LEU A 360 60.96 2.52 26.10
CA LEU A 360 62.10 1.70 25.62
C LEU A 360 63.32 2.51 25.24
N ASP A 361 63.34 3.83 25.48
CA ASP A 361 64.42 4.77 25.08
C ASP A 361 64.73 4.75 23.56
N ASN A 362 63.76 4.32 22.74
CA ASN A 362 63.91 4.28 21.28
C ASN A 362 63.36 5.56 20.62
N MET A 363 64.13 6.63 20.70
CA MET A 363 63.71 7.97 20.26
C MET A 363 63.49 8.09 18.75
N GLU A 364 64.16 7.28 17.93
CA GLU A 364 63.94 7.27 16.47
C GLU A 364 62.52 6.75 16.14
N ARG A 365 62.13 5.60 16.71
CA ARG A 365 60.81 5.03 16.52
C ARG A 365 59.72 5.86 17.21
N ALA A 366 59.99 6.43 18.39
CA ALA A 366 59.08 7.34 19.05
C ALA A 366 58.74 8.56 18.17
N LYS A 367 59.73 9.14 17.50
CA LYS A 367 59.55 10.25 16.56
C LYS A 367 58.70 9.84 15.36
N ALA A 368 58.97 8.69 14.75
CA ALA A 368 58.19 8.17 13.63
C ALA A 368 56.71 7.90 14.03
N ALA A 369 56.48 7.32 15.20
CA ALA A 369 55.14 7.12 15.75
C ALA A 369 54.43 8.44 16.04
N LEU A 370 55.12 9.45 16.56
CA LEU A 370 54.57 10.78 16.80
C LEU A 370 54.18 11.48 15.48
N GLU A 371 54.95 11.32 14.41
CA GLU A 371 54.60 11.84 13.09
C GLU A 371 53.32 11.23 12.55
N LEU A 372 53.14 9.92 12.69
CA LEU A 372 51.91 9.23 12.33
C LEU A 372 50.69 9.71 13.15
N TYR A 373 50.88 9.81 14.47
CA TYR A 373 49.86 10.35 15.38
C TYR A 373 49.46 11.76 15.01
N SER A 374 50.47 12.66 14.81
CA SER A 374 50.24 14.07 14.45
C SER A 374 49.51 14.21 13.11
N LYS A 375 49.86 13.38 12.12
CA LYS A 375 49.20 13.35 10.83
C LYS A 375 47.71 12.97 10.96
N GLU A 376 47.42 11.95 11.75
CA GLU A 376 46.02 11.50 11.96
C GLU A 376 45.22 12.54 12.76
N VAL A 377 45.82 13.17 13.79
CA VAL A 377 45.20 14.28 14.53
C VAL A 377 44.86 15.45 13.61
N THR A 378 45.78 15.82 12.70
CA THR A 378 45.57 16.92 11.75
C THR A 378 44.41 16.60 10.81
N LYS A 379 44.41 15.39 10.23
CA LYS A 379 43.34 14.91 9.35
C LYS A 379 41.95 14.94 10.03
N ARG A 380 41.86 14.48 11.29
CA ARG A 380 40.59 14.53 12.06
C ARG A 380 40.17 15.95 12.38
N ARG A 381 41.12 16.83 12.70
CA ARG A 381 40.85 18.26 12.93
C ARG A 381 40.25 18.92 11.68
N GLU A 382 40.79 18.64 10.51
CA GLU A 382 40.23 19.12 9.24
C GLU A 382 38.78 18.65 9.05
N LEU A 383 38.50 17.36 9.28
CA LEU A 383 37.13 16.80 9.21
C LEU A 383 36.15 17.46 10.19
N THR A 384 36.64 17.81 11.40
CA THR A 384 35.79 18.46 12.42
C THR A 384 35.58 19.95 12.18
N GLN A 385 36.52 20.66 11.57
CA GLN A 385 36.36 22.09 11.23
C GLN A 385 35.23 22.34 10.23
N ASP A 386 34.99 21.43 9.30
CA ASP A 386 33.95 21.55 8.31
C ASP A 386 32.57 21.13 8.86
N SER A 387 32.47 20.64 10.09
CA SER A 387 31.26 20.06 10.64
C SER A 387 30.09 21.05 10.73
N ALA A 388 30.33 22.32 11.04
CA ALA A 388 29.28 23.34 11.08
C ALA A 388 28.69 23.60 9.68
N LEU A 389 29.52 23.60 8.64
CA LEU A 389 29.12 23.71 7.24
C LEU A 389 28.32 22.46 6.82
N ILE A 390 28.77 21.28 7.25
CA ILE A 390 28.12 19.99 6.97
C ILE A 390 26.72 19.96 7.58
N ILE A 391 26.57 20.38 8.83
CA ILE A 391 25.26 20.45 9.52
C ILE A 391 24.37 21.51 8.87
N GLY A 392 24.92 22.66 8.52
CA GLY A 392 24.21 23.73 7.81
C GLY A 392 23.70 23.27 6.44
N ALA A 393 24.54 22.59 5.65
CA ALA A 393 24.18 22.02 4.37
C ALA A 393 23.11 20.93 4.53
N ALA A 394 23.22 20.04 5.52
CA ALA A 394 22.22 19.01 5.81
C ALA A 394 20.86 19.62 6.13
N ASN A 395 20.81 20.66 6.96
CA ASN A 395 19.59 21.38 7.29
C ASN A 395 18.96 22.05 6.06
N LEU A 396 19.78 22.62 5.17
CA LEU A 396 19.30 23.22 3.93
C LEU A 396 18.71 22.16 3.00
N TYR A 397 19.38 21.03 2.82
CA TYR A 397 18.87 19.92 2.01
C TYR A 397 17.58 19.33 2.57
N THR A 398 17.46 19.19 3.89
CA THR A 398 16.22 18.76 4.53
C THR A 398 15.07 19.72 4.22
N ARG A 399 15.32 21.04 4.27
CA ARG A 399 14.32 22.05 3.90
C ARG A 399 13.96 22.01 2.42
N ILE A 400 14.92 21.79 1.54
CA ILE A 400 14.66 21.64 0.09
C ILE A 400 13.79 20.40 -0.13
N TYR A 401 14.12 19.28 0.48
CA TYR A 401 13.33 18.06 0.40
C TYR A 401 11.91 18.25 0.94
N ASP A 402 11.74 19.00 2.04
CA ASP A 402 10.44 19.35 2.60
C ASP A 402 9.60 20.18 1.62
N LEU A 403 10.22 21.14 0.94
CA LEU A 403 9.57 21.95 -0.07
C LEU A 403 9.18 21.12 -1.31
N GLU A 404 10.07 20.24 -1.78
CA GLU A 404 9.78 19.33 -2.90
C GLU A 404 8.61 18.40 -2.57
N SER A 405 8.64 17.78 -1.38
CA SER A 405 7.55 16.91 -0.93
C SER A 405 6.22 17.65 -0.76
N ALA A 406 6.26 18.90 -0.29
CA ALA A 406 5.08 19.75 -0.18
C ALA A 406 4.51 20.12 -1.56
N ILE A 407 5.38 20.36 -2.55
CA ILE A 407 4.97 20.62 -3.93
C ILE A 407 4.31 19.39 -4.53
N GLU A 408 4.92 18.20 -4.40
CA GLU A 408 4.33 16.95 -4.88
C GLU A 408 2.96 16.68 -4.25
N GLN A 409 2.82 16.87 -2.93
CA GLN A 409 1.53 16.73 -2.23
C GLN A 409 0.50 17.75 -2.72
N ALA A 410 0.92 19.00 -2.97
CA ALA A 410 0.04 20.03 -3.48
C ALA A 410 -0.43 19.70 -4.91
N GLU A 411 0.44 19.21 -5.78
CA GLU A 411 0.08 18.72 -7.11
C GLU A 411 -0.88 17.54 -7.07
N GLN A 412 -0.64 16.59 -6.19
CA GLN A 412 -1.54 15.44 -6.03
C GLN A 412 -2.91 15.86 -5.51
N ARG A 413 -2.97 16.77 -4.52
CA ARG A 413 -4.23 17.35 -4.03
C ARG A 413 -4.97 18.09 -5.16
N ARG A 414 -4.25 18.85 -5.99
CA ARG A 414 -4.81 19.54 -7.14
C ARG A 414 -5.41 18.55 -8.14
N LYS A 415 -4.71 17.48 -8.48
CA LYS A 415 -5.22 16.40 -9.36
C LYS A 415 -6.48 15.75 -8.78
N ASN A 416 -6.45 15.37 -7.50
CA ASN A 416 -7.59 14.77 -6.83
C ASN A 416 -8.80 15.70 -6.79
N THR A 417 -8.58 16.99 -6.50
CA THR A 417 -9.65 18.01 -6.52
C THR A 417 -10.27 18.14 -7.91
N LEU A 418 -9.44 18.10 -8.95
CA LEU A 418 -9.88 18.18 -10.35
C LEU A 418 -10.71 16.94 -10.73
N TYR A 419 -10.27 15.74 -10.38
CA TYR A 419 -11.04 14.52 -10.58
C TYR A 419 -12.38 14.55 -9.84
N THR A 420 -12.38 14.99 -8.58
CA THR A 420 -13.61 15.12 -7.79
C THR A 420 -14.58 16.10 -8.42
N ALA A 421 -14.10 17.26 -8.90
CA ALA A 421 -14.91 18.25 -9.59
C ALA A 421 -15.53 17.71 -10.89
N VAL A 422 -14.76 16.96 -11.69
CA VAL A 422 -15.26 16.29 -12.91
C VAL A 422 -16.35 15.27 -12.58
N ILE A 423 -16.16 14.45 -11.55
CA ILE A 423 -17.16 13.46 -11.13
C ILE A 423 -18.46 14.16 -10.69
N ILE A 424 -18.36 15.21 -9.89
CA ILE A 424 -19.53 15.99 -9.45
C ILE A 424 -20.25 16.60 -10.65
N PHE A 425 -19.53 17.17 -11.62
CA PHE A 425 -20.10 17.74 -12.83
C PHE A 425 -20.85 16.69 -13.66
N LEU A 426 -20.28 15.50 -13.83
CA LEU A 426 -20.92 14.38 -14.55
C LEU A 426 -22.18 13.90 -13.83
N LEU A 427 -22.16 13.82 -12.51
CA LEU A 427 -23.32 13.44 -11.69
C LEU A 427 -24.45 14.47 -11.83
N LEU A 428 -24.13 15.76 -11.72
CA LEU A 428 -25.12 16.84 -11.91
C LEU A 428 -25.70 16.83 -13.31
N GLY A 429 -24.87 16.65 -14.34
CA GLY A 429 -25.31 16.49 -15.72
C GLY A 429 -26.25 15.29 -15.92
N SER A 430 -25.95 14.16 -15.31
CA SER A 430 -26.76 12.95 -15.37
C SER A 430 -28.12 13.14 -14.68
N ILE A 431 -28.13 13.76 -13.50
CA ILE A 431 -29.35 14.07 -12.75
C ILE A 431 -30.23 15.04 -13.56
N THR A 432 -29.63 16.09 -14.09
CA THR A 432 -30.34 17.09 -14.92
C THR A 432 -30.94 16.43 -16.17
N GLY A 433 -30.16 15.60 -16.87
CA GLY A 433 -30.62 14.83 -18.02
C GLY A 433 -31.79 13.88 -17.67
N TYR A 434 -31.70 13.19 -16.53
CA TYR A 434 -32.76 12.33 -16.04
C TYR A 434 -34.06 13.11 -15.75
N VAL A 435 -33.96 14.26 -15.08
CA VAL A 435 -35.12 15.10 -14.74
C VAL A 435 -35.77 15.67 -16.01
N LEU A 436 -34.96 16.14 -16.96
CA LEU A 436 -35.45 16.64 -18.25
C LEU A 436 -36.16 15.56 -19.05
N ARG A 437 -35.57 14.33 -19.10
CA ARG A 437 -36.18 13.19 -19.77
C ARG A 437 -37.52 12.81 -19.13
N ARG A 438 -37.59 12.79 -17.81
CA ARG A 438 -38.82 12.49 -17.08
C ARG A 438 -39.92 13.50 -17.35
N LYS A 439 -39.58 14.80 -17.35
CA LYS A 439 -40.53 15.87 -17.69
C LYS A 439 -41.00 15.78 -19.15
N HIS A 440 -40.11 15.45 -20.08
CA HIS A 440 -40.44 15.29 -21.50
C HIS A 440 -41.39 14.10 -21.72
N LEU A 441 -41.14 12.96 -21.07
CA LEU A 441 -42.03 11.82 -21.15
C LEU A 441 -43.40 12.09 -20.50
N ALA A 442 -43.45 12.82 -19.39
CA ALA A 442 -44.69 13.20 -18.75
C ALA A 442 -45.55 14.11 -19.63
N ARG A 443 -44.94 15.07 -20.35
CA ARG A 443 -45.65 15.96 -21.29
C ARG A 443 -46.22 15.19 -22.49
N LYS A 444 -45.57 14.14 -22.98
CA LYS A 444 -46.06 13.32 -24.09
C LYS A 444 -47.22 12.41 -23.68
N ALA A 445 -47.51 12.25 -22.39
CA ALA A 445 -48.57 11.42 -21.89
C ALA A 445 -49.97 12.09 -21.92
N ILE A 446 -50.01 13.40 -22.14
CA ILE A 446 -51.21 14.20 -22.04
C ILE A 446 -51.64 14.72 -23.41
N ASP A 447 -52.93 14.69 -23.71
CA ASP A 447 -53.50 15.33 -24.92
C ASP A 447 -53.43 16.85 -24.79
N PRO A 448 -52.91 17.56 -25.80
CA PRO A 448 -52.66 19.02 -25.71
C PRO A 448 -53.97 19.82 -25.69
N VAL A 449 -55.08 19.32 -26.24
CA VAL A 449 -56.36 20.04 -26.31
C VAL A 449 -57.17 19.87 -25.02
N THR A 450 -57.31 18.63 -24.58
CA THR A 450 -58.21 18.31 -23.46
C THR A 450 -57.52 18.23 -22.11
N GLN A 451 -56.19 18.19 -22.09
CA GLN A 451 -55.36 18.04 -20.90
C GLN A 451 -55.60 16.69 -20.16
N LEU A 452 -56.32 15.76 -20.78
CA LEU A 452 -56.51 14.39 -20.33
C LEU A 452 -55.34 13.52 -20.76
N LEU A 453 -55.31 12.26 -20.29
CA LEU A 453 -54.37 11.29 -20.86
C LEU A 453 -54.65 11.10 -22.35
N ASN A 454 -53.62 11.00 -23.16
CA ASN A 454 -53.82 10.56 -24.55
C ASN A 454 -54.13 9.03 -24.59
N ALA A 455 -54.61 8.55 -25.74
CA ALA A 455 -55.05 7.17 -25.92
C ALA A 455 -54.03 6.15 -25.44
N ASN A 456 -52.75 6.30 -25.89
CA ASN A 456 -51.69 5.37 -25.54
C ASN A 456 -51.42 5.34 -24.03
N SER A 457 -51.43 6.50 -23.38
CA SER A 457 -51.20 6.61 -21.95
C SER A 457 -52.39 6.11 -21.10
N ALA A 458 -53.63 6.32 -21.55
CA ALA A 458 -54.80 5.76 -20.91
C ALA A 458 -54.79 4.22 -21.00
N ILE A 459 -54.58 3.66 -22.20
CA ILE A 459 -54.47 2.23 -22.44
C ILE A 459 -53.35 1.60 -21.58
N ALA A 460 -52.15 2.23 -21.57
CA ALA A 460 -51.01 1.76 -20.78
C ALA A 460 -51.29 1.79 -19.28
N ARG A 461 -52.09 2.74 -18.77
CA ARG A 461 -52.51 2.75 -17.34
C ARG A 461 -53.57 1.70 -17.05
N ILE A 462 -54.52 1.50 -17.93
CA ILE A 462 -55.58 0.46 -17.77
C ILE A 462 -54.95 -0.93 -17.78
N ASN A 463 -54.00 -1.20 -18.69
CA ASN A 463 -53.29 -2.49 -18.74
C ASN A 463 -52.43 -2.78 -17.49
N LYS A 464 -52.08 -1.77 -16.72
CA LYS A 464 -51.33 -1.93 -15.46
C LYS A 464 -52.20 -2.11 -14.23
N LEU A 465 -53.55 -2.09 -14.39
CA LEU A 465 -54.44 -2.31 -13.27
C LEU A 465 -54.37 -3.77 -12.78
N ASP A 466 -54.35 -3.93 -11.47
CA ASP A 466 -54.43 -5.24 -10.84
C ASP A 466 -55.84 -5.81 -10.94
N ALA A 467 -56.00 -7.12 -10.69
CA ALA A 467 -57.31 -7.74 -10.60
C ALA A 467 -58.19 -7.04 -9.55
N PRO A 468 -59.48 -6.83 -9.83
CA PRO A 468 -60.39 -6.20 -8.88
C PRO A 468 -60.57 -7.07 -7.62
N LYS A 469 -60.90 -6.44 -6.50
CA LYS A 469 -61.18 -7.18 -5.26
C LYS A 469 -62.43 -8.05 -5.41
N LYS A 470 -62.51 -9.14 -4.64
CA LYS A 470 -63.63 -10.06 -4.69
C LYS A 470 -64.98 -9.32 -4.53
N GLY A 471 -65.90 -9.53 -5.45
CA GLY A 471 -67.20 -8.85 -5.52
C GLY A 471 -67.13 -7.41 -6.11
N ARG A 472 -66.01 -7.03 -6.72
CA ARG A 472 -65.86 -5.76 -7.44
C ARG A 472 -65.38 -6.02 -8.88
N ALA A 473 -65.49 -5.00 -9.72
CA ALA A 473 -65.19 -5.06 -11.13
C ALA A 473 -64.25 -3.93 -11.58
N ILE A 474 -63.65 -4.10 -12.75
CA ILE A 474 -63.10 -3.03 -13.57
C ILE A 474 -64.16 -2.73 -14.63
N ALA A 475 -64.55 -1.47 -14.74
CA ALA A 475 -65.55 -1.02 -15.71
C ALA A 475 -64.91 0.02 -16.65
N ILE A 476 -64.99 -0.21 -17.94
CA ILE A 476 -64.49 0.69 -18.99
C ILE A 476 -65.69 1.18 -19.80
N ALA A 477 -65.76 2.49 -20.01
CA ALA A 477 -66.68 3.08 -20.93
C ALA A 477 -65.93 3.90 -21.99
N ILE A 478 -66.39 3.82 -23.21
CA ILE A 478 -66.01 4.75 -24.29
C ILE A 478 -67.24 5.63 -24.55
N PHE A 479 -67.01 6.95 -24.50
CA PHE A 479 -68.00 7.96 -24.87
C PHE A 479 -67.62 8.51 -26.23
N ASP A 480 -68.50 8.43 -27.19
CA ASP A 480 -68.36 8.96 -28.53
C ASP A 480 -69.27 10.19 -28.70
N ILE A 481 -68.70 11.28 -29.16
CA ILE A 481 -69.43 12.49 -29.41
C ILE A 481 -69.82 12.52 -30.89
N SER A 482 -71.00 11.96 -31.18
CA SER A 482 -71.45 11.61 -32.54
C SER A 482 -71.58 12.82 -33.48
N ASN A 483 -71.87 13.99 -32.94
CA ASN A 483 -72.07 15.22 -33.72
C ASN A 483 -70.88 16.22 -33.68
N LEU A 484 -69.71 15.82 -33.12
CA LEU A 484 -68.56 16.72 -33.01
C LEU A 484 -68.04 17.19 -34.39
N ARG A 485 -68.11 16.35 -35.40
CA ARG A 485 -67.75 16.71 -36.78
C ARG A 485 -68.62 17.82 -37.36
N ASP A 486 -69.90 17.74 -37.09
CA ASP A 486 -70.85 18.75 -37.53
C ASP A 486 -70.65 20.09 -36.81
N ILE A 487 -70.37 20.03 -35.51
CA ILE A 487 -69.96 21.17 -34.73
C ILE A 487 -68.70 21.80 -35.33
N THR A 488 -67.65 20.97 -35.63
CA THR A 488 -66.42 21.43 -36.20
C THR A 488 -66.61 22.06 -37.61
N ARG A 489 -67.45 21.46 -38.41
CA ARG A 489 -67.79 21.95 -39.75
C ARG A 489 -68.56 23.27 -39.75
N LYS A 490 -69.46 23.45 -38.80
CA LYS A 490 -70.25 24.66 -38.64
C LYS A 490 -69.55 25.85 -37.99
N MET A 491 -68.71 25.56 -36.98
CA MET A 491 -68.15 26.57 -36.09
C MET A 491 -66.63 26.71 -36.14
N GLY A 492 -65.96 25.84 -36.89
CA GLY A 492 -64.50 25.82 -37.03
C GLY A 492 -63.75 25.08 -35.91
N SER A 493 -62.49 24.78 -36.13
CA SER A 493 -61.65 23.98 -35.23
C SER A 493 -61.42 24.58 -33.84
N THR A 494 -61.29 25.91 -33.76
CA THR A 494 -61.09 26.62 -32.48
C THR A 494 -62.30 26.48 -31.54
N GLN A 495 -63.48 26.46 -32.07
CA GLN A 495 -64.69 26.28 -31.27
C GLN A 495 -64.89 24.80 -30.89
N SER A 496 -64.56 23.91 -31.80
CA SER A 496 -64.51 22.47 -31.53
C SER A 496 -63.52 22.12 -30.38
N ASP A 497 -62.36 22.74 -30.36
CA ASP A 497 -61.40 22.58 -29.26
C ASP A 497 -61.95 23.09 -27.91
N LYS A 498 -62.74 24.17 -27.90
CA LYS A 498 -63.40 24.64 -26.69
C LYS A 498 -64.43 23.63 -26.20
N VAL A 499 -65.25 23.07 -27.11
CA VAL A 499 -66.21 22.05 -26.81
C VAL A 499 -65.51 20.81 -26.20
N LEU A 500 -64.42 20.36 -26.83
CA LEU A 500 -63.64 19.22 -26.29
C LEU A 500 -63.07 19.49 -24.90
N ARG A 501 -62.57 20.71 -24.63
CA ARG A 501 -62.09 21.08 -23.28
C ARG A 501 -63.22 21.11 -22.27
N GLN A 502 -64.41 21.60 -22.62
CA GLN A 502 -65.56 21.66 -21.75
C GLN A 502 -66.08 20.25 -21.42
N ILE A 503 -66.16 19.36 -22.43
CA ILE A 503 -66.46 17.93 -22.24
C ILE A 503 -65.43 17.27 -21.30
N ALA A 504 -64.14 17.54 -21.54
CA ALA A 504 -63.09 17.01 -20.70
C ALA A 504 -63.21 17.50 -19.24
N GLN A 505 -63.54 18.75 -19.00
CA GLN A 505 -63.82 19.29 -17.67
C GLN A 505 -65.03 18.65 -17.02
N THR A 506 -66.13 18.47 -17.76
CA THR A 506 -67.31 17.79 -17.25
C THR A 506 -66.97 16.37 -16.82
N LEU A 507 -66.26 15.61 -17.66
CA LEU A 507 -65.79 14.28 -17.32
C LEU A 507 -64.83 14.27 -16.10
N GLN A 508 -63.92 15.21 -15.99
CA GLN A 508 -63.05 15.35 -14.83
C GLN A 508 -63.82 15.65 -13.54
N ASN A 509 -64.84 16.47 -13.59
CA ASN A 509 -65.60 16.88 -12.42
C ASN A 509 -66.44 15.71 -11.83
N VAL A 510 -66.85 14.77 -12.67
CA VAL A 510 -67.63 13.59 -12.22
C VAL A 510 -66.77 12.39 -11.88
N THR A 511 -65.46 12.36 -12.27
CA THR A 511 -64.51 11.26 -12.01
C THR A 511 -63.73 11.48 -10.73
N ARG A 512 -63.25 10.38 -10.12
CA ARG A 512 -62.42 10.41 -8.92
C ARG A 512 -60.95 10.40 -9.30
N GLY A 513 -60.07 10.84 -8.41
CA GLY A 513 -58.62 10.92 -8.70
C GLY A 513 -57.94 9.58 -9.04
N ASN A 514 -58.57 8.45 -8.71
CA ASN A 514 -58.09 7.09 -9.03
C ASN A 514 -58.69 6.53 -10.34
N ASP A 515 -59.66 7.17 -10.93
CA ASP A 515 -60.25 6.78 -12.20
C ASP A 515 -59.28 7.16 -13.35
N ILE A 516 -59.22 6.34 -14.39
CA ILE A 516 -58.39 6.62 -15.54
C ILE A 516 -59.29 7.26 -16.62
N LEU A 517 -59.04 8.53 -16.88
CA LEU A 517 -59.74 9.30 -17.91
C LEU A 517 -58.77 9.71 -18.99
N GLY A 518 -59.11 9.46 -20.24
CA GLY A 518 -58.27 9.82 -21.39
C GLY A 518 -59.04 10.18 -22.64
N ARG A 519 -58.42 10.89 -23.55
CA ARG A 519 -58.92 11.07 -24.89
C ARG A 519 -58.47 9.89 -25.76
N PHE A 520 -59.46 9.07 -26.19
CA PHE A 520 -59.20 7.83 -26.89
C PHE A 520 -59.11 8.03 -28.41
N GLY A 521 -59.90 8.89 -28.97
CA GLY A 521 -59.92 9.24 -30.40
C GLY A 521 -60.14 10.75 -30.66
N THR A 522 -60.42 11.13 -31.88
CA THR A 522 -60.74 12.49 -32.25
C THR A 522 -61.99 13.00 -31.55
N GLU A 523 -63.00 12.15 -31.41
CA GLU A 523 -64.34 12.39 -30.89
C GLU A 523 -64.64 11.55 -29.65
N GLN A 524 -63.69 10.69 -29.24
CA GLN A 524 -63.91 9.65 -28.23
C GLN A 524 -63.10 9.89 -26.95
N PHE A 525 -63.74 9.60 -25.81
CA PHE A 525 -63.15 9.61 -24.49
C PHE A 525 -63.28 8.26 -23.86
N ILE A 526 -62.23 7.80 -23.16
CA ILE A 526 -62.21 6.58 -22.40
C ILE A 526 -62.20 6.87 -20.91
N LEU A 527 -63.04 6.19 -20.18
CA LEU A 527 -63.11 6.26 -18.71
C LEU A 527 -63.08 4.86 -18.15
N CYS A 528 -62.12 4.60 -17.26
CA CYS A 528 -61.99 3.33 -16.59
C CYS A 528 -62.09 3.50 -15.07
N LEU A 529 -63.02 2.77 -14.48
CA LEU A 529 -63.26 2.69 -13.03
C LEU A 529 -62.65 1.38 -12.50
N HIS A 530 -61.86 1.49 -11.46
CA HIS A 530 -61.25 0.28 -10.84
C HIS A 530 -61.80 0.03 -9.45
N ASN A 531 -62.06 -1.26 -9.12
CA ASN A 531 -62.63 -1.69 -7.83
C ASN A 531 -64.01 -1.10 -7.52
N ILE A 532 -64.94 -1.11 -8.48
CA ILE A 532 -66.30 -0.63 -8.35
C ILE A 532 -67.27 -1.84 -8.34
N GLU A 533 -68.43 -1.72 -7.69
CA GLU A 533 -69.52 -2.66 -7.84
C GLU A 533 -70.17 -2.53 -9.19
N GLU A 534 -70.51 -3.63 -9.86
CA GLU A 534 -71.07 -3.63 -11.21
C GLU A 534 -72.30 -2.73 -11.35
N ARG A 535 -73.22 -2.86 -10.41
CA ARG A 535 -74.48 -2.04 -10.41
C ARG A 535 -74.16 -0.54 -10.23
N SER A 536 -73.19 -0.25 -9.38
CA SER A 536 -72.74 1.14 -9.15
C SER A 536 -71.97 1.70 -10.35
N ALA A 537 -71.29 0.87 -11.12
CA ALA A 537 -70.59 1.27 -12.33
C ALA A 537 -71.57 1.72 -13.42
N ARG A 538 -72.60 0.93 -13.66
CA ARG A 538 -73.67 1.28 -14.66
C ARG A 538 -74.32 2.60 -14.28
N GLN A 539 -74.78 2.74 -13.05
CA GLN A 539 -75.41 3.99 -12.56
C GLN A 539 -74.45 5.21 -12.62
N PHE A 540 -73.17 4.97 -12.46
CA PHE A 540 -72.19 6.03 -12.59
C PHE A 540 -72.02 6.46 -14.04
N PHE A 541 -71.92 5.52 -14.99
CA PHE A 541 -71.79 5.83 -16.40
C PHE A 541 -73.03 6.53 -16.97
N ASP A 542 -74.25 6.10 -16.55
CA ASP A 542 -75.50 6.78 -16.91
C ASP A 542 -75.52 8.22 -16.42
N ARG A 543 -75.02 8.48 -15.21
CA ARG A 543 -74.86 9.87 -14.71
C ARG A 543 -73.84 10.68 -15.49
N VAL A 544 -72.73 10.03 -15.92
CA VAL A 544 -71.72 10.70 -16.72
C VAL A 544 -72.27 11.08 -18.08
N GLN A 545 -73.05 10.18 -18.72
CA GLN A 545 -73.71 10.44 -19.99
C GLN A 545 -74.74 11.59 -19.87
N ASN A 546 -75.60 11.51 -18.86
CA ASN A 546 -76.53 12.63 -18.59
C ASN A 546 -75.84 13.96 -18.31
N ALA A 547 -74.68 13.93 -17.65
CA ALA A 547 -73.90 15.14 -17.41
C ALA A 547 -73.29 15.69 -18.71
N LEU A 548 -72.88 14.84 -19.64
CA LEU A 548 -72.38 15.25 -20.96
C LEU A 548 -73.51 15.86 -21.81
N ASP A 549 -74.66 15.22 -21.86
CA ASP A 549 -75.81 15.71 -22.65
C ASP A 549 -76.28 17.06 -22.12
N ASN A 550 -76.23 17.28 -20.83
CA ASN A 550 -76.63 18.56 -20.20
C ASN A 550 -75.50 19.62 -20.11
N THR A 551 -74.29 19.32 -20.60
CA THR A 551 -73.14 20.23 -20.43
C THR A 551 -73.33 21.57 -21.10
N PHE A 552 -74.15 21.68 -22.13
CA PHE A 552 -74.37 22.86 -22.95
C PHE A 552 -75.76 23.46 -22.84
N GLU A 553 -76.68 22.87 -22.05
CA GLU A 553 -78.06 23.39 -21.88
C GLU A 553 -78.14 24.68 -21.06
N SER A 554 -77.14 24.98 -20.23
CA SER A 554 -77.18 26.06 -19.24
C SER A 554 -76.59 27.39 -19.69
N GLU A 555 -75.95 27.51 -20.85
CA GLU A 555 -75.39 28.78 -21.34
C GLU A 555 -76.34 29.52 -22.25
N ALA A 556 -76.79 30.67 -21.79
CA ALA A 556 -77.65 31.61 -22.50
C ALA A 556 -76.88 32.33 -23.65
N SER A 557 -76.40 31.61 -24.66
CA SER A 557 -75.83 32.12 -25.88
C SER A 557 -76.71 31.77 -27.07
N THR A 558 -76.82 32.67 -28.02
CA THR A 558 -77.70 32.62 -29.20
C THR A 558 -77.44 31.48 -30.19
N ASP A 559 -76.42 30.63 -29.96
CA ASP A 559 -76.16 29.43 -30.72
C ASP A 559 -76.18 28.23 -29.76
N HIS A 560 -77.33 27.54 -29.72
CA HIS A 560 -77.48 26.30 -28.96
C HIS A 560 -76.59 25.18 -29.56
N ILE A 561 -75.45 24.91 -28.91
CA ILE A 561 -74.63 23.71 -29.21
C ILE A 561 -75.24 22.54 -28.43
N VAL A 562 -75.93 21.65 -29.12
CA VAL A 562 -76.38 20.37 -28.52
C VAL A 562 -75.26 19.34 -28.78
N VAL A 563 -74.71 18.76 -27.72
CA VAL A 563 -73.75 17.67 -27.81
C VAL A 563 -74.54 16.34 -27.69
N GLU A 564 -74.40 15.50 -28.72
CA GLU A 564 -74.97 14.18 -28.73
C GLU A 564 -73.87 13.16 -28.39
N SER A 565 -74.00 12.48 -27.26
CA SER A 565 -73.02 11.46 -26.82
C SER A 565 -73.62 10.05 -26.82
N GLN A 566 -72.89 9.10 -27.32
CA GLN A 566 -73.18 7.68 -27.22
C GLN A 566 -72.16 7.01 -26.35
N MET A 567 -72.58 5.97 -25.59
CA MET A 567 -71.70 5.31 -24.66
C MET A 567 -71.83 3.78 -24.83
N SER A 568 -70.71 3.10 -24.80
CA SER A 568 -70.66 1.66 -24.67
C SER A 568 -69.79 1.30 -23.46
N VAL A 569 -70.24 0.31 -22.69
CA VAL A 569 -69.65 -0.07 -21.39
C VAL A 569 -69.26 -1.56 -21.38
N PHE A 570 -68.04 -1.83 -20.95
CA PHE A 570 -67.53 -3.15 -20.68
C PHE A 570 -67.21 -3.31 -19.18
N ILE A 571 -67.63 -4.43 -18.56
CA ILE A 571 -67.40 -4.69 -17.14
C ILE A 571 -66.75 -6.07 -17.01
N ALA A 572 -65.60 -6.13 -16.32
CA ALA A 572 -64.88 -7.35 -16.03
C ALA A 572 -64.69 -7.55 -14.52
N ASN A 573 -64.98 -8.77 -14.05
CA ASN A 573 -64.80 -9.18 -12.65
C ASN A 573 -63.39 -9.78 -12.41
N GLU A 574 -62.60 -9.84 -13.44
CA GLU A 574 -61.22 -10.37 -13.45
C GLU A 574 -60.26 -9.33 -14.03
N LYS A 575 -58.96 -9.63 -13.94
CA LYS A 575 -57.95 -8.79 -14.59
C LYS A 575 -58.16 -8.78 -16.09
N ILE A 576 -58.18 -7.61 -16.67
CA ILE A 576 -58.35 -7.43 -18.10
C ILE A 576 -57.13 -7.96 -18.85
N THR A 577 -57.36 -8.92 -19.74
CA THR A 577 -56.37 -9.44 -20.70
C THR A 577 -56.89 -9.17 -22.12
N GLY A 578 -56.02 -8.79 -23.04
CA GLY A 578 -56.42 -8.43 -24.41
C GLY A 578 -57.20 -7.13 -24.49
N LEU A 579 -56.78 -6.10 -23.74
CA LEU A 579 -57.50 -4.80 -23.65
C LEU A 579 -57.78 -4.19 -25.03
N ASN A 580 -56.91 -4.34 -26.01
CA ASN A 580 -57.10 -3.77 -27.34
C ASN A 580 -58.30 -4.40 -28.06
N ASP A 581 -58.45 -5.72 -27.97
CA ASP A 581 -59.59 -6.44 -28.56
C ASP A 581 -60.93 -5.99 -27.94
N ILE A 582 -60.93 -5.81 -26.61
CA ILE A 582 -62.10 -5.30 -25.85
C ILE A 582 -62.42 -3.87 -26.26
N LEU A 583 -61.43 -3.01 -26.45
CA LEU A 583 -61.65 -1.63 -26.87
C LEU A 583 -62.20 -1.55 -28.30
N ASP A 584 -61.73 -2.42 -29.20
CA ASP A 584 -62.26 -2.55 -30.55
C ASP A 584 -63.71 -3.06 -30.55
N ASP A 585 -64.05 -4.03 -29.72
CA ASP A 585 -65.45 -4.48 -29.55
C ASP A 585 -66.39 -3.38 -29.02
N ILE A 586 -65.93 -2.62 -28.02
CA ILE A 586 -66.67 -1.49 -27.48
C ILE A 586 -66.91 -0.42 -28.58
N ALA A 587 -65.85 -0.11 -29.34
CA ALA A 587 -65.92 0.88 -30.42
C ALA A 587 -66.89 0.42 -31.56
N MET A 588 -66.82 -0.86 -31.94
CA MET A 588 -67.76 -1.43 -32.92
C MET A 588 -69.20 -1.36 -32.46
N SER A 589 -69.47 -1.59 -31.17
CA SER A 589 -70.83 -1.53 -30.62
C SER A 589 -71.42 -0.11 -30.71
N ILE A 590 -70.62 0.94 -30.56
CA ILE A 590 -71.02 2.33 -30.77
C ILE A 590 -71.31 2.61 -32.25
N ASP A 591 -70.48 2.14 -33.19
CA ASP A 591 -70.67 2.31 -34.63
C ASP A 591 -71.96 1.62 -35.15
N MET A 592 -72.32 0.46 -34.58
CA MET A 592 -73.59 -0.24 -34.90
C MET A 592 -74.79 0.53 -34.40
N GLY A 593 -74.71 1.13 -33.19
CA GLY A 593 -75.77 1.98 -32.64
C GLY A 593 -76.07 3.20 -33.55
N ASN A 594 -75.00 3.86 -34.03
CA ASN A 594 -75.11 5.00 -34.93
C ASN A 594 -75.76 4.68 -36.27
N ARG A 595 -75.76 3.43 -36.73
CA ARG A 595 -76.41 3.00 -38.00
C ARG A 595 -77.88 2.68 -37.84
N THR A 596 -78.34 2.37 -36.64
CA THR A 596 -79.75 2.04 -36.38
C THR A 596 -80.59 3.30 -36.11
N ASP A 597 -80.02 4.37 -35.59
CA ASP A 597 -80.73 5.66 -35.34
C ASP A 597 -80.84 6.56 -36.61
N ASN A 598 -80.12 6.24 -37.67
CA ASN A 598 -80.18 6.95 -38.94
C ASN A 598 -81.08 6.26 -40.01
N ARG A 599 -81.97 5.38 -39.59
CA ARG A 599 -83.04 4.80 -40.38
C ARG A 599 -84.37 5.20 -39.74
#